data_3b615ecccdcc5b7fc5e1b53c381bd3f6
#
_entry.id   3b615ecccdcc5b7fc5e1b53c381bd3f6
#
_cell.length_a   1.000
_cell.length_b   1.000
_cell.length_c   1.000
_cell.angle_alpha   90.00
_cell.angle_beta   90.00
_cell.angle_gamma   90.00
#
_symmetry.space_group_name_H-M   'P 1'
#
loop_
_entity.id
_entity.type
_entity.pdbx_description
1 polymer ?
#
loop_
_entity_poly.entity_id
_entity_poly.type
_entity_poly.pdbx_seq_one_letter_code
_entity_poly.pdbx_strand_id
1 'polypeptide(L)'
;VAPMPKNLSLTEAASLPLVLLTAIQAFTEKAPIRPGDTVFIQGGAGGLGSIAIQVAKHLGATVATTVSTKNIELARELGADIVVDYRTERYEDYIHNVDIVLDTVGGDETTRSMRVLRPGGTIVSVVGAPDTEFANALGKPILKPVMWLLSAKIRRVAKRLGVTYKFLFM
;
A
#
# COMPACT_ATOMS: atom_id res chain seq x y z
N VAL A 1 3.69 -24.50 6.81
CA VAL A 1 3.75 -24.12 8.24
C VAL A 1 5.14 -23.59 8.50
N ALA A 2 5.26 -22.38 9.05
CA ALA A 2 6.52 -21.77 9.43
C ALA A 2 6.67 -21.79 10.97
N PRO A 3 7.89 -21.89 11.52
CA PRO A 3 8.11 -21.77 12.95
C PRO A 3 7.79 -20.35 13.43
N MET A 4 7.22 -20.24 14.62
CA MET A 4 6.96 -18.96 15.27
C MET A 4 8.28 -18.26 15.63
N PRO A 5 8.39 -16.94 15.45
CA PRO A 5 9.53 -16.18 15.95
C PRO A 5 9.72 -16.35 17.47
N LYS A 6 10.95 -16.56 17.90
CA LYS A 6 11.25 -16.87 19.32
C LYS A 6 11.07 -15.68 20.28
N ASN A 7 11.05 -14.46 19.73
CA ASN A 7 10.95 -13.19 20.47
C ASN A 7 9.52 -12.64 20.56
N LEU A 8 8.52 -13.41 20.12
CA LEU A 8 7.11 -13.00 20.15
C LEU A 8 6.29 -13.98 20.97
N SER A 9 5.28 -13.46 21.67
CA SER A 9 4.23 -14.28 22.27
C SER A 9 3.33 -14.89 21.19
N LEU A 10 2.55 -15.92 21.54
CA LEU A 10 1.58 -16.54 20.62
C LEU A 10 0.56 -15.52 20.06
N THR A 11 0.10 -14.60 20.90
CA THR A 11 -0.86 -13.55 20.50
C THR A 11 -0.24 -12.58 19.49
N GLU A 12 0.98 -12.12 19.75
CA GLU A 12 1.70 -11.25 18.81
C GLU A 12 1.99 -11.96 17.50
N ALA A 13 2.50 -13.20 17.56
CA ALA A 13 2.78 -13.99 16.37
C ALA A 13 1.52 -14.25 15.53
N ALA A 14 0.36 -14.47 16.16
CA ALA A 14 -0.90 -14.70 15.46
C ALA A 14 -1.41 -13.46 14.71
N SER A 15 -1.02 -12.25 15.10
CA SER A 15 -1.42 -10.99 14.44
C SER A 15 -0.66 -10.73 13.13
N LEU A 16 0.49 -11.37 12.90
CA LEU A 16 1.39 -11.05 11.80
C LEU A 16 1.03 -11.68 10.45
N PRO A 17 0.59 -12.94 10.32
CA PRO A 17 0.63 -13.65 9.04
C PRO A 17 -0.10 -12.93 7.92
N LEU A 18 -1.33 -12.45 8.16
CA LEU A 18 -2.11 -11.77 7.14
C LEU A 18 -1.43 -10.46 6.68
N VAL A 19 -1.15 -9.57 7.60
CA VAL A 19 -0.63 -8.23 7.29
C VAL A 19 0.81 -8.27 6.76
N LEU A 20 1.65 -9.17 7.30
CA LEU A 20 3.03 -9.34 6.85
C LEU A 20 3.10 -9.92 5.43
N LEU A 21 2.33 -10.96 5.15
CA LEU A 21 2.26 -11.54 3.80
C LEU A 21 1.74 -10.52 2.79
N THR A 22 0.71 -9.75 3.16
CA THR A 22 0.18 -8.69 2.31
C THR A 22 1.23 -7.62 2.01
N ALA A 23 1.96 -7.15 3.02
CA ALA A 23 3.02 -6.15 2.82
C ALA A 23 4.15 -6.71 1.94
N ILE A 24 4.59 -7.95 2.18
CA ILE A 24 5.61 -8.62 1.36
C ILE A 24 5.12 -8.73 -0.09
N GLN A 25 3.94 -9.27 -0.34
CA GLN A 25 3.40 -9.41 -1.70
C GLN A 25 3.22 -8.06 -2.40
N ALA A 26 2.77 -7.03 -1.67
CA ALA A 26 2.64 -5.69 -2.21
C ALA A 26 3.99 -5.17 -2.74
N PHE A 27 5.06 -5.36 -1.97
CA PHE A 27 6.37 -4.74 -2.19
C PHE A 27 7.41 -5.63 -2.88
N THR A 28 7.10 -6.91 -3.12
CA THR A 28 8.01 -7.81 -3.86
C THR A 28 7.39 -8.37 -5.14
N GLU A 29 6.05 -8.52 -5.19
CA GLU A 29 5.36 -9.10 -6.34
C GLU A 29 4.55 -8.06 -7.13
N LYS A 30 3.74 -7.22 -6.43
CA LYS A 30 2.88 -6.25 -7.10
C LYS A 30 3.63 -4.99 -7.51
N ALA A 31 4.40 -4.41 -6.62
CA ALA A 31 5.24 -3.24 -6.87
C ALA A 31 6.61 -3.45 -6.23
N PRO A 32 7.53 -4.19 -6.89
CA PRO A 32 8.83 -4.50 -6.31
C PRO A 32 9.60 -3.24 -5.96
N ILE A 33 9.90 -3.06 -4.67
CA ILE A 33 10.72 -1.96 -4.15
C ILE A 33 12.17 -2.17 -4.61
N ARG A 34 12.78 -1.10 -5.06
CA ARG A 34 14.23 -0.99 -5.28
C ARG A 34 14.83 -0.11 -4.18
N PRO A 35 16.05 -0.39 -3.71
CA PRO A 35 16.71 0.50 -2.77
C PRO A 35 16.75 1.95 -3.30
N GLY A 36 16.28 2.89 -2.47
CA GLY A 36 16.15 4.30 -2.84
C GLY A 36 14.77 4.72 -3.37
N ASP A 37 13.86 3.78 -3.66
CA ASP A 37 12.47 4.12 -4.00
C ASP A 37 11.79 4.84 -2.82
N THR A 38 10.85 5.72 -3.14
CA THR A 38 9.97 6.35 -2.15
C THR A 38 8.60 5.69 -2.16
N VAL A 39 8.15 5.24 -1.00
CA VAL A 39 6.86 4.55 -0.81
C VAL A 39 5.94 5.38 0.06
N PHE A 40 4.74 5.67 -0.44
CA PHE A 40 3.69 6.29 0.37
C PHE A 40 2.71 5.22 0.86
N ILE A 41 2.57 5.10 2.18
CA ILE A 41 1.68 4.14 2.85
C ILE A 41 0.57 4.92 3.53
N GLN A 42 -0.67 4.74 3.09
CA GLN A 42 -1.82 5.35 3.75
C GLN A 42 -2.12 4.60 5.06
N GLY A 43 -2.48 5.35 6.11
CA GLY A 43 -2.87 4.77 7.39
C GLY A 43 -1.77 3.99 8.11
N GLY A 44 -0.58 4.59 8.25
CA GLY A 44 0.62 3.97 8.81
C GLY A 44 0.51 3.41 10.22
N ALA A 45 -0.46 3.86 11.02
CA ALA A 45 -0.71 3.32 12.35
C ALA A 45 -1.77 2.19 12.38
N GLY A 46 -2.31 1.81 11.22
CA GLY A 46 -3.21 0.66 11.10
C GLY A 46 -2.47 -0.68 11.10
N GLY A 47 -3.20 -1.79 11.23
CA GLY A 47 -2.60 -3.14 11.29
C GLY A 47 -1.68 -3.45 10.10
N LEU A 48 -2.14 -3.20 8.87
CA LEU A 48 -1.30 -3.37 7.68
C LEU A 48 -0.24 -2.26 7.57
N GLY A 49 -0.62 -1.00 7.81
CA GLY A 49 0.27 0.15 7.63
C GLY A 49 1.53 0.08 8.50
N SER A 50 1.38 -0.30 9.77
CA SER A 50 2.50 -0.42 10.71
C SER A 50 3.53 -1.48 10.31
N ILE A 51 3.08 -2.59 9.77
CA ILE A 51 3.96 -3.66 9.25
C ILE A 51 4.54 -3.25 7.89
N ALA A 52 3.73 -2.62 7.03
CA ALA A 52 4.17 -2.18 5.71
C ALA A 52 5.30 -1.14 5.78
N ILE A 53 5.27 -0.21 6.76
CA ILE A 53 6.37 0.73 7.01
C ILE A 53 7.68 -0.03 7.26
N GLN A 54 7.66 -0.98 8.18
CA GLN A 54 8.86 -1.75 8.55
C GLN A 54 9.38 -2.59 7.38
N VAL A 55 8.50 -3.24 6.62
CA VAL A 55 8.88 -4.02 5.43
C VAL A 55 9.48 -3.11 4.36
N ALA A 56 8.87 -1.96 4.06
CA ALA A 56 9.40 -1.03 3.09
C ALA A 56 10.77 -0.47 3.50
N LYS A 57 10.96 -0.16 4.79
CA LYS A 57 12.27 0.26 5.32
C LYS A 57 13.30 -0.84 5.21
N HIS A 58 12.94 -2.08 5.53
CA HIS A 58 13.84 -3.23 5.39
C HIS A 58 14.30 -3.45 3.93
N LEU A 59 13.43 -3.14 2.97
CA LEU A 59 13.72 -3.20 1.54
C LEU A 59 14.50 -1.99 1.01
N GLY A 60 14.84 -1.03 1.88
CA GLY A 60 15.68 0.13 1.54
C GLY A 60 14.92 1.33 0.97
N ALA A 61 13.60 1.42 1.20
CA ALA A 61 12.80 2.55 0.76
C ALA A 61 12.86 3.75 1.72
N THR A 62 12.62 4.93 1.16
CA THR A 62 12.16 6.10 1.93
C THR A 62 10.65 5.98 2.11
N VAL A 63 10.15 6.08 3.34
CA VAL A 63 8.75 5.84 3.65
C VAL A 63 8.04 7.11 4.08
N ALA A 64 6.99 7.48 3.34
CA ALA A 64 6.01 8.50 3.72
C ALA A 64 4.72 7.83 4.20
N THR A 65 4.03 8.42 5.17
CA THR A 65 2.76 7.90 5.66
C THR A 65 1.83 8.98 6.18
N THR A 66 0.53 8.63 6.26
CA THR A 66 -0.47 9.44 6.94
C THR A 66 -0.95 8.74 8.20
N VAL A 67 -1.08 9.49 9.28
CA VAL A 67 -1.61 9.02 10.57
C VAL A 67 -2.46 10.11 11.22
N SER A 68 -3.16 9.78 12.31
CA SER A 68 -3.76 10.80 13.17
C SER A 68 -2.72 11.38 14.14
N THR A 69 -2.96 12.59 14.64
CA THR A 69 -2.09 13.33 15.57
C THR A 69 -1.46 12.45 16.66
N LYS A 70 -2.26 11.63 17.33
CA LYS A 70 -1.82 10.75 18.43
C LYS A 70 -0.86 9.64 18.03
N ASN A 71 -0.73 9.36 16.74
CA ASN A 71 0.07 8.25 16.22
C ASN A 71 1.33 8.70 15.47
N ILE A 72 1.66 10.00 15.52
CA ILE A 72 2.81 10.56 14.80
C ILE A 72 4.11 9.90 15.29
N GLU A 73 4.30 9.87 16.63
CA GLU A 73 5.51 9.27 17.21
C GLU A 73 5.62 7.77 16.90
N LEU A 74 4.51 7.04 17.01
CA LEU A 74 4.50 5.62 16.64
C LEU A 74 4.95 5.41 15.18
N ALA A 75 4.46 6.22 14.24
CA ALA A 75 4.86 6.08 12.83
C ALA A 75 6.36 6.36 12.62
N ARG A 76 6.92 7.33 13.36
CA ARG A 76 8.36 7.61 13.35
C ARG A 76 9.19 6.46 13.94
N GLU A 77 8.75 5.92 15.07
CA GLU A 77 9.38 4.76 15.72
C GLU A 77 9.39 3.53 14.81
N LEU A 78 8.34 3.33 14.02
CA LEU A 78 8.26 2.26 13.01
C LEU A 78 9.18 2.48 11.81
N GLY A 79 9.77 3.67 11.69
CA GLY A 79 10.76 4.01 10.66
C GLY A 79 10.22 4.87 9.52
N ALA A 80 9.03 5.47 9.63
CA ALA A 80 8.56 6.40 8.61
C ALA A 80 9.40 7.69 8.60
N ASP A 81 9.89 8.09 7.42
CA ASP A 81 10.73 9.28 7.23
C ASP A 81 9.88 10.55 7.12
N ILE A 82 8.71 10.46 6.48
CA ILE A 82 7.75 11.57 6.32
C ILE A 82 6.42 11.14 6.91
N VAL A 83 5.98 11.86 7.95
CA VAL A 83 4.72 11.56 8.66
C VAL A 83 3.81 12.78 8.58
N VAL A 84 2.63 12.61 7.98
CA VAL A 84 1.63 13.67 7.80
C VAL A 84 0.40 13.37 8.65
N ASP A 85 -0.04 14.36 9.42
CA ASP A 85 -1.29 14.29 10.17
C ASP A 85 -2.48 14.60 9.25
N TYR A 86 -3.22 13.57 8.82
CA TYR A 86 -4.35 13.74 7.89
C TYR A 86 -5.51 14.56 8.47
N ARG A 87 -5.50 14.86 9.78
CA ARG A 87 -6.55 15.66 10.43
C ARG A 87 -6.34 17.17 10.25
N THR A 88 -5.08 17.59 10.13
CA THR A 88 -4.69 19.01 10.10
C THR A 88 -3.97 19.40 8.83
N GLU A 89 -3.48 18.43 8.06
CA GLU A 89 -2.62 18.65 6.92
C GLU A 89 -3.10 17.87 5.70
N ARG A 90 -2.73 18.36 4.53
CA ARG A 90 -2.92 17.67 3.26
C ARG A 90 -1.61 17.00 2.88
N TYR A 91 -1.61 15.69 2.71
CA TYR A 91 -0.38 14.97 2.40
C TYR A 91 0.21 15.37 1.02
N GLU A 92 -0.62 15.88 0.09
CA GLU A 92 -0.14 16.38 -1.20
C GLU A 92 0.75 17.63 -1.09
N ASP A 93 0.78 18.28 0.06
CA ASP A 93 1.66 19.44 0.29
C ASP A 93 3.08 19.00 0.69
N TYR A 94 3.24 17.73 1.11
CA TYR A 94 4.51 17.17 1.63
C TYR A 94 5.03 15.99 0.82
N ILE A 95 4.15 15.25 0.15
CA ILE A 95 4.48 13.98 -0.51
C ILE A 95 4.28 14.14 -2.01
N HIS A 96 5.37 13.98 -2.78
CA HIS A 96 5.37 14.16 -4.23
C HIS A 96 6.31 13.14 -4.90
N ASN A 97 6.02 12.80 -6.15
CA ASN A 97 6.88 11.98 -7.01
C ASN A 97 7.29 10.65 -6.40
N VAL A 98 6.38 10.02 -5.63
CA VAL A 98 6.67 8.71 -5.03
C VAL A 98 6.60 7.60 -6.08
N ASP A 99 7.36 6.53 -5.86
CA ASP A 99 7.43 5.38 -6.75
C ASP A 99 6.25 4.46 -6.57
N ILE A 100 5.86 4.25 -5.31
CA ILE A 100 4.83 3.29 -4.93
C ILE A 100 3.87 3.93 -3.92
N VAL A 101 2.57 3.66 -4.08
CA VAL A 101 1.54 3.93 -3.09
C VAL A 101 0.94 2.61 -2.62
N LEU A 102 0.86 2.39 -1.32
CA LEU A 102 0.03 1.35 -0.72
C LEU A 102 -1.28 1.98 -0.21
N ASP A 103 -2.37 1.69 -0.93
CA ASP A 103 -3.71 2.19 -0.63
C ASP A 103 -4.45 1.21 0.29
N THR A 104 -4.66 1.64 1.53
CA THR A 104 -5.39 0.91 2.56
C THR A 104 -6.72 1.58 2.93
N VAL A 105 -7.05 2.69 2.29
CA VAL A 105 -8.24 3.51 2.60
C VAL A 105 -9.36 3.31 1.57
N GLY A 106 -9.00 3.32 0.29
CA GLY A 106 -9.97 3.10 -0.79
C GLY A 106 -10.82 4.33 -1.17
N GLY A 107 -11.80 4.11 -2.03
CA GLY A 107 -12.73 5.15 -2.46
C GLY A 107 -12.05 6.28 -3.23
N ASP A 108 -12.40 7.52 -2.90
CA ASP A 108 -11.82 8.71 -3.53
C ASP A 108 -10.34 8.91 -3.16
N GLU A 109 -9.91 8.40 -2.00
CA GLU A 109 -8.51 8.45 -1.57
C GLU A 109 -7.60 7.64 -2.49
N THR A 110 -8.06 6.54 -3.08
CA THR A 110 -7.30 5.80 -4.09
C THR A 110 -6.92 6.70 -5.27
N THR A 111 -7.88 7.48 -5.79
CA THR A 111 -7.61 8.37 -6.93
C THR A 111 -6.85 9.62 -6.53
N ARG A 112 -7.01 10.08 -5.30
CA ARG A 112 -6.30 11.21 -4.74
C ARG A 112 -4.81 10.86 -4.55
N SER A 113 -4.50 9.71 -3.98
CA SER A 113 -3.13 9.25 -3.75
C SER A 113 -2.36 8.91 -5.05
N MET A 114 -3.05 8.60 -6.15
CA MET A 114 -2.40 8.48 -7.46
C MET A 114 -1.72 9.77 -7.93
N ARG A 115 -2.16 10.93 -7.46
CA ARG A 115 -1.61 12.24 -7.89
C ARG A 115 -0.22 12.52 -7.31
N VAL A 116 0.15 11.85 -6.23
CA VAL A 116 1.49 11.99 -5.65
C VAL A 116 2.51 11.02 -6.25
N LEU A 117 2.05 10.06 -7.08
CA LEU A 117 2.93 9.18 -7.82
C LEU A 117 3.68 9.93 -8.93
N ARG A 118 4.93 9.56 -9.15
CA ARG A 118 5.64 9.95 -10.38
C ARG A 118 5.05 9.26 -11.61
N PRO A 119 5.26 9.78 -12.83
CA PRO A 119 4.95 9.04 -14.04
C PRO A 119 5.64 7.67 -14.04
N GLY A 120 4.89 6.62 -14.37
CA GLY A 120 5.36 5.23 -14.29
C GLY A 120 5.29 4.59 -12.91
N GLY A 121 4.92 5.35 -11.85
CA GLY A 121 4.73 4.81 -10.50
C GLY A 121 3.56 3.83 -10.40
N THR A 122 3.51 3.09 -9.30
CA THR A 122 2.50 2.04 -9.08
C THR A 122 1.72 2.27 -7.80
N ILE A 123 0.38 2.19 -7.88
CA ILE A 123 -0.47 2.08 -6.70
C ILE A 123 -0.92 0.63 -6.53
N VAL A 124 -0.72 0.08 -5.33
CA VAL A 124 -1.25 -1.22 -4.90
C VAL A 124 -2.38 -0.96 -3.91
N SER A 125 -3.60 -1.34 -4.26
CA SER A 125 -4.76 -1.18 -3.38
C SER A 125 -5.21 -2.52 -2.84
N VAL A 126 -5.44 -2.58 -1.52
CA VAL A 126 -5.97 -3.76 -0.82
C VAL A 126 -7.47 -3.66 -0.54
N VAL A 127 -8.07 -2.50 -0.86
CA VAL A 127 -9.49 -2.20 -0.59
C VAL A 127 -10.23 -1.68 -1.83
N GLY A 128 -9.52 -1.54 -2.95
CA GLY A 128 -10.07 -0.97 -4.19
C GLY A 128 -10.82 -1.97 -5.06
N ALA A 129 -11.14 -1.54 -6.27
CA ALA A 129 -11.80 -2.40 -7.25
C ALA A 129 -10.84 -3.50 -7.75
N PRO A 130 -11.29 -4.77 -7.77
CA PRO A 130 -10.47 -5.88 -8.26
C PRO A 130 -10.11 -5.66 -9.74
N ASP A 131 -8.85 -5.95 -10.07
CA ASP A 131 -8.35 -5.89 -11.43
C ASP A 131 -8.48 -7.23 -12.17
N THR A 132 -8.05 -7.27 -13.43
CA THR A 132 -8.12 -8.50 -14.24
C THR A 132 -7.16 -9.60 -13.77
N GLU A 133 -6.09 -9.25 -13.04
CA GLU A 133 -5.16 -10.24 -12.46
C GLU A 133 -5.83 -11.02 -11.33
N PHE A 134 -6.71 -10.36 -10.57
CA PHE A 134 -7.47 -11.01 -9.52
C PHE A 134 -8.37 -12.14 -10.04
N ALA A 135 -8.95 -12.01 -11.24
CA ALA A 135 -9.72 -13.09 -11.85
C ALA A 135 -8.86 -14.34 -12.14
N ASN A 136 -7.57 -14.14 -12.48
CA ASN A 136 -6.64 -15.26 -12.64
C ASN A 136 -6.28 -15.88 -11.30
N ALA A 137 -6.03 -15.08 -10.28
CA ALA A 137 -5.71 -15.55 -8.92
C ALA A 137 -6.86 -16.40 -8.31
N LEU A 138 -8.12 -16.07 -8.65
CA LEU A 138 -9.30 -16.87 -8.29
C LEU A 138 -9.45 -18.17 -9.11
N GLY A 139 -8.59 -18.42 -10.09
CA GLY A 139 -8.74 -19.55 -11.02
C GLY A 139 -9.99 -19.44 -11.93
N LYS A 140 -10.59 -18.25 -12.05
CA LYS A 140 -11.82 -17.99 -12.81
C LYS A 140 -11.61 -16.91 -13.88
N PRO A 141 -10.85 -17.21 -14.94
CA PRO A 141 -10.54 -16.22 -15.99
C PRO A 141 -11.76 -15.68 -16.73
N ILE A 142 -12.90 -16.38 -16.69
CA ILE A 142 -14.18 -15.92 -17.24
C ILE A 142 -14.68 -14.63 -16.58
N LEU A 143 -14.22 -14.31 -15.37
CA LEU A 143 -14.59 -13.09 -14.65
C LEU A 143 -13.77 -11.85 -15.08
N LYS A 144 -12.76 -11.98 -15.93
CA LYS A 144 -11.94 -10.85 -16.41
C LYS A 144 -12.75 -9.68 -16.96
N PRO A 145 -13.78 -9.88 -17.83
CA PRO A 145 -14.57 -8.76 -18.33
C PRO A 145 -15.30 -8.00 -17.23
N VAL A 146 -15.81 -8.72 -16.22
CA VAL A 146 -16.49 -8.11 -15.06
C VAL A 146 -15.50 -7.29 -14.24
N MET A 147 -14.35 -7.85 -13.88
CA MET A 147 -13.29 -7.16 -13.14
C MET A 147 -12.77 -5.95 -13.92
N TRP A 148 -12.65 -6.10 -15.26
CA TRP A 148 -12.28 -5.01 -16.16
C TRP A 148 -13.29 -3.85 -16.09
N LEU A 149 -14.59 -4.14 -16.06
CA LEU A 149 -15.65 -3.13 -15.96
C LEU A 149 -15.64 -2.46 -14.59
N LEU A 150 -15.54 -3.24 -13.50
CA LEU A 150 -15.51 -2.73 -12.13
C LEU A 150 -14.33 -1.79 -11.88
N SER A 151 -13.16 -2.10 -12.43
CA SER A 151 -11.96 -1.26 -12.31
C SER A 151 -11.86 -0.14 -13.36
N ALA A 152 -12.84 0.00 -14.27
CA ALA A 152 -12.74 0.92 -15.42
C ALA A 152 -12.53 2.38 -15.02
N LYS A 153 -13.25 2.87 -13.99
CA LYS A 153 -13.11 4.26 -13.49
C LYS A 153 -11.68 4.51 -13.01
N ILE A 154 -11.17 3.63 -12.17
CA ILE A 154 -9.87 3.80 -11.52
C ILE A 154 -8.73 3.67 -12.54
N ARG A 155 -8.85 2.71 -13.50
CA ARG A 155 -7.87 2.54 -14.58
C ARG A 155 -7.82 3.71 -15.56
N ARG A 156 -8.97 4.39 -15.81
CA ARG A 156 -9.00 5.62 -16.62
C ARG A 156 -8.21 6.74 -15.94
N VAL A 157 -8.36 6.90 -14.62
CA VAL A 157 -7.60 7.89 -13.84
C VAL A 157 -6.12 7.53 -13.87
N ALA A 158 -5.75 6.28 -13.58
CA ALA A 158 -4.38 5.81 -13.62
C ALA A 158 -3.73 6.05 -14.99
N LYS A 159 -4.43 5.70 -16.09
CA LYS A 159 -3.94 5.95 -17.46
C LYS A 159 -3.71 7.43 -17.74
N ARG A 160 -4.63 8.32 -17.28
CA ARG A 160 -4.51 9.77 -17.46
C ARG A 160 -3.30 10.34 -16.74
N LEU A 161 -2.99 9.80 -15.56
CA LEU A 161 -1.84 10.20 -14.74
C LEU A 161 -0.54 9.49 -15.13
N GLY A 162 -0.58 8.53 -16.07
CA GLY A 162 0.59 7.77 -16.48
C GLY A 162 1.10 6.80 -15.39
N VAL A 163 0.21 6.30 -14.51
CA VAL A 163 0.55 5.41 -13.40
C VAL A 163 -0.12 4.04 -13.56
N THR A 164 0.37 3.04 -12.82
CA THR A 164 -0.16 1.68 -12.83
C THR A 164 -1.01 1.42 -11.60
N TYR A 165 -2.22 0.89 -11.79
CA TYR A 165 -3.08 0.40 -10.70
C TYR A 165 -3.02 -1.12 -10.62
N LYS A 166 -2.78 -1.64 -9.43
CA LYS A 166 -2.83 -3.08 -9.11
C LYS A 166 -3.68 -3.33 -7.88
N PHE A 167 -4.47 -4.38 -7.93
CA PHE A 167 -5.26 -4.85 -6.80
C PHE A 167 -4.56 -6.03 -6.13
N LEU A 168 -4.52 -6.02 -4.80
CA LEU A 168 -4.03 -7.13 -3.99
C LEU A 168 -5.13 -7.54 -3.01
N PHE A 169 -5.59 -8.79 -3.13
CA PHE A 169 -6.55 -9.37 -2.22
C PHE A 169 -5.83 -9.93 -0.98
N MET A 170 -6.35 -9.57 0.21
CA MET A 170 -5.89 -10.09 1.50
C MET A 170 -6.63 -11.36 1.90
#